data_44f9140137a12fd0071fc04dd4157776
#
_entry.id   44f9140137a12fd0071fc04dd4157776
#
_cell.length_a   1.000
_cell.length_b   1.000
_cell.length_c   1.000
_cell.angle_alpha   90.00
_cell.angle_beta   90.00
_cell.angle_gamma   90.00
#
_symmetry.space_group_name_H-M   'P 1'
#
loop_
_entity.id
_entity.type
_entity.pdbx_description
1 polymer ?
#
loop_
_entity_poly.entity_id
_entity_poly.type
_entity_poly.pdbx_seq_one_letter_code
_entity_poly.pdbx_strand_id
1 'polypeptide(L)'
;MPRHVSQDIADVMLWSRRSFGEPPMSEPLTVIREDDRPVVPFPGGATYRTLIGDDNGADIPIRTGIQTSEPGYATREHSHPYVEVLTVLSGHGEAWLEGEPGTTAMEPGVTISIPAGRVHGFRVLGQQPLVTYGIHTFPKRIVNFKE
;
A
#
# COMPACT_ATOMS: atom_id res chain seq x y z
N MET A 1 -15.83 4.66 -21.85
CA MET A 1 -16.24 5.80 -20.97
C MET A 1 -15.72 5.50 -19.56
N PRO A 2 -14.80 6.28 -19.03
CA PRO A 2 -14.20 6.02 -17.72
C PRO A 2 -15.05 6.66 -16.61
N ARG A 3 -16.03 5.93 -16.09
CA ARG A 3 -16.85 6.42 -14.95
C ARG A 3 -16.36 5.93 -13.57
N HIS A 4 -15.38 5.04 -13.50
CA HIS A 4 -14.94 4.49 -12.22
C HIS A 4 -13.91 5.34 -11.47
N VAL A 5 -13.04 6.08 -12.17
CA VAL A 5 -11.99 6.88 -11.54
C VAL A 5 -12.55 8.09 -10.78
N SER A 6 -13.67 8.66 -11.22
CA SER A 6 -14.25 9.83 -10.56
C SER A 6 -14.95 9.51 -9.24
N GLN A 7 -15.52 8.31 -9.12
CA GLN A 7 -16.21 7.89 -7.90
C GLN A 7 -15.21 7.55 -6.79
N ASP A 8 -14.15 6.82 -7.12
CA ASP A 8 -13.09 6.46 -6.16
C ASP A 8 -12.37 7.69 -5.59
N ILE A 9 -12.11 8.70 -6.44
CA ILE A 9 -11.53 9.97 -5.99
C ILE A 9 -12.51 10.73 -5.09
N ALA A 10 -13.80 10.76 -5.45
CA ALA A 10 -14.83 11.39 -4.64
C ALA A 10 -14.95 10.73 -3.27
N ASP A 11 -14.88 9.39 -3.20
CA ASP A 11 -14.95 8.64 -1.96
C ASP A 11 -13.74 8.92 -1.06
N VAL A 12 -12.54 8.99 -1.64
CA VAL A 12 -11.32 9.37 -0.91
C VAL A 12 -11.42 10.81 -0.39
N MET A 13 -11.93 11.75 -1.19
CA MET A 13 -12.10 13.15 -0.78
C MET A 13 -13.18 13.32 0.29
N LEU A 14 -14.29 12.63 0.19
CA LEU A 14 -15.37 12.64 1.18
C LEU A 14 -14.89 12.05 2.51
N TRP A 15 -14.10 11.00 2.44
CA TRP A 15 -13.56 10.34 3.60
C TRP A 15 -12.54 11.24 4.34
N SER A 16 -11.62 11.90 3.61
CA SER A 16 -10.65 12.82 4.20
C SER A 16 -11.32 13.99 4.94
N ARG A 17 -12.50 14.44 4.50
CA ARG A 17 -13.27 15.50 5.18
C ARG A 17 -14.00 15.02 6.43
N ARG A 18 -14.34 13.73 6.52
CA ARG A 18 -14.99 13.15 7.71
C ARG A 18 -14.01 12.80 8.82
N SER A 19 -12.74 12.56 8.47
CA SER A 19 -11.74 12.03 9.39
C SER A 19 -11.08 13.08 10.30
N PHE A 20 -11.32 14.36 10.05
CA PHE A 20 -10.81 15.45 10.90
C PHE A 20 -11.85 16.02 11.88
N GLY A 21 -12.98 15.31 12.11
CA GLY A 21 -13.85 15.57 13.24
C GLY A 21 -13.14 15.26 14.57
N GLU A 22 -13.59 15.85 15.68
CA GLU A 22 -13.03 15.51 17.00
C GLU A 22 -13.13 14.01 17.22
N PRO A 23 -11.98 13.33 17.51
CA PRO A 23 -12.02 11.89 17.77
C PRO A 23 -12.87 11.62 19.01
N PRO A 24 -13.68 10.57 19.01
CA PRO A 24 -14.43 10.19 20.20
C PRO A 24 -13.44 9.88 21.34
N MET A 25 -13.54 10.59 22.44
CA MET A 25 -12.66 10.48 23.60
C MET A 25 -12.72 9.13 24.33
N SER A 26 -13.47 8.16 23.78
CA SER A 26 -13.78 6.89 24.45
C SER A 26 -13.42 5.65 23.63
N GLU A 27 -12.76 5.77 22.46
CA GLU A 27 -12.39 4.59 21.70
C GLU A 27 -11.20 3.85 22.33
N PRO A 28 -11.29 2.51 22.44
CA PRO A 28 -10.21 1.71 22.99
C PRO A 28 -9.02 1.66 22.04
N LEU A 29 -7.85 1.33 22.57
CA LEU A 29 -6.67 1.04 21.78
C LEU A 29 -6.92 -0.17 20.88
N THR A 30 -6.72 -0.02 19.57
CA THR A 30 -6.74 -1.14 18.62
C THR A 30 -5.38 -1.84 18.64
N VAL A 31 -5.39 -3.13 18.95
CA VAL A 31 -4.17 -3.96 18.98
C VAL A 31 -4.30 -5.07 17.95
N ILE A 32 -3.39 -5.12 17.00
CA ILE A 32 -3.31 -6.15 15.98
C ILE A 32 -1.97 -6.89 16.10
N ARG A 33 -2.02 -8.20 16.10
CA ARG A 33 -0.83 -9.05 16.01
C ARG A 33 -0.71 -9.53 14.56
N GLU A 34 0.47 -9.40 13.98
CA GLU A 34 0.71 -9.82 12.60
C GLU A 34 0.36 -11.30 12.39
N ASP A 35 0.75 -12.16 13.33
CA ASP A 35 0.52 -13.61 13.23
C ASP A 35 -0.96 -14.01 13.28
N ASP A 36 -1.82 -13.15 13.81
CA ASP A 36 -3.27 -13.36 13.85
C ASP A 36 -3.95 -12.97 12.54
N ARG A 37 -3.21 -12.38 11.59
CA ARG A 37 -3.75 -11.94 10.32
C ARG A 37 -3.57 -12.98 9.21
N PRO A 38 -4.58 -13.17 8.36
CA PRO A 38 -4.48 -14.10 7.25
C PRO A 38 -3.40 -13.66 6.26
N VAL A 39 -2.68 -14.64 5.72
CA VAL A 39 -1.76 -14.44 4.61
C VAL A 39 -2.53 -14.53 3.30
N VAL A 40 -2.50 -13.47 2.50
CA VAL A 40 -3.15 -13.42 1.20
C VAL A 40 -2.10 -13.52 0.11
N PRO A 41 -2.18 -14.51 -0.79
CA PRO A 41 -1.25 -14.60 -1.91
C PRO A 41 -1.55 -13.53 -2.97
N PHE A 42 -0.47 -12.95 -3.51
CA PHE A 42 -0.53 -12.10 -4.70
C PHE A 42 0.07 -12.85 -5.88
N PRO A 43 -0.52 -12.76 -7.08
CA PRO A 43 0.02 -13.38 -8.27
C PRO A 43 1.46 -12.93 -8.54
N GLY A 44 2.31 -13.88 -8.95
CA GLY A 44 3.70 -13.59 -9.28
C GLY A 44 4.72 -13.82 -8.17
N GLY A 45 4.31 -14.30 -6.99
CA GLY A 45 5.22 -14.70 -5.93
C GLY A 45 5.37 -13.69 -4.79
N ALA A 46 4.28 -13.05 -4.39
CA ALA A 46 4.22 -12.26 -3.19
C ALA A 46 3.09 -12.71 -2.27
N THR A 47 3.19 -12.34 -1.00
CA THR A 47 2.13 -12.49 0.00
C THR A 47 1.92 -11.16 0.73
N TYR A 48 0.70 -10.98 1.23
CA TYR A 48 0.32 -9.76 1.94
C TYR A 48 -0.47 -10.10 3.22
N ARG A 49 -0.17 -9.39 4.29
CA ARG A 49 -0.95 -9.40 5.53
C ARG A 49 -1.45 -7.99 5.81
N THR A 50 -2.77 -7.80 5.84
CA THR A 50 -3.37 -6.54 6.30
C THR A 50 -3.28 -6.46 7.81
N LEU A 51 -2.69 -5.41 8.33
CA LEU A 51 -2.67 -5.13 9.77
C LEU A 51 -3.87 -4.27 10.15
N ILE A 52 -3.96 -3.06 9.61
CA ILE A 52 -5.09 -2.14 9.80
C ILE A 52 -5.73 -1.89 8.44
N GLY A 53 -7.06 -1.91 8.39
CA GLY A 53 -7.82 -1.66 7.17
C GLY A 53 -9.31 -1.81 7.40
N ASP A 54 -10.11 -1.65 6.35
CA ASP A 54 -11.58 -1.75 6.38
C ASP A 54 -12.09 -3.17 6.69
N ASP A 55 -11.23 -4.18 6.56
CA ASP A 55 -11.56 -5.59 6.74
C ASP A 55 -11.37 -6.09 8.19
N ASN A 56 -10.86 -5.29 9.10
CA ASN A 56 -10.67 -5.67 10.51
C ASN A 56 -11.52 -4.86 11.50
N GLY A 57 -12.53 -4.14 10.99
CA GLY A 57 -13.54 -3.45 11.80
C GLY A 57 -13.06 -2.18 12.50
N ALA A 58 -11.85 -1.72 12.23
CA ALA A 58 -11.35 -0.46 12.77
C ALA A 58 -11.76 0.70 11.87
N ASP A 59 -12.43 1.70 12.42
CA ASP A 59 -12.73 2.96 11.72
C ASP A 59 -11.48 3.88 11.73
N ILE A 60 -10.41 3.37 11.12
CA ILE A 60 -9.11 4.04 11.07
C ILE A 60 -8.86 4.50 9.63
N PRO A 61 -8.39 5.75 9.44
CA PRO A 61 -8.27 6.40 8.14
C PRO A 61 -7.12 5.91 7.25
N ILE A 62 -6.56 4.79 7.53
CA ILE A 62 -5.45 4.23 6.77
C ILE A 62 -5.61 2.72 6.60
N ARG A 63 -4.88 2.19 5.65
CA ARG A 63 -4.62 0.76 5.54
C ARG A 63 -3.14 0.52 5.70
N THR A 64 -2.76 -0.42 6.53
CA THR A 64 -1.36 -0.85 6.69
C THR A 64 -1.24 -2.35 6.51
N GLY A 65 -0.07 -2.77 6.06
CA GLY A 65 0.20 -4.19 5.89
C GLY A 65 1.66 -4.48 5.60
N ILE A 66 1.97 -5.76 5.65
CA ILE A 66 3.30 -6.28 5.31
C ILE A 66 3.19 -7.12 4.06
N GLN A 67 4.00 -6.78 3.06
CA GLN A 67 4.18 -7.57 1.85
C GLN A 67 5.54 -8.25 1.88
N THR A 68 5.53 -9.55 1.62
CA THR A 68 6.73 -10.33 1.36
C THR A 68 6.74 -10.72 -0.10
N SER A 69 7.76 -10.26 -0.83
CA SER A 69 7.90 -10.48 -2.26
C SER A 69 9.14 -11.35 -2.51
N GLU A 70 8.93 -12.51 -3.14
CA GLU A 70 9.99 -13.48 -3.39
C GLU A 70 10.96 -13.00 -4.48
N PRO A 71 12.19 -13.55 -4.53
CA PRO A 71 13.11 -13.30 -5.63
C PRO A 71 12.47 -13.50 -6.98
N GLY A 72 12.67 -12.54 -7.91
CA GLY A 72 12.04 -12.54 -9.22
C GLY A 72 10.66 -11.89 -9.31
N TYR A 73 10.07 -11.52 -8.18
CA TYR A 73 8.79 -10.81 -8.17
C TYR A 73 8.92 -9.39 -8.72
N ALA A 74 7.95 -8.99 -9.53
CA ALA A 74 7.74 -7.60 -9.94
C ALA A 74 6.25 -7.28 -9.89
N THR A 75 5.90 -6.10 -9.41
CA THR A 75 4.52 -5.64 -9.45
C THR A 75 4.10 -5.33 -10.88
N ARG A 76 2.87 -5.65 -11.23
CA ARG A 76 2.24 -5.06 -12.41
C ARG A 76 2.11 -3.54 -12.18
N GLU A 77 2.42 -2.73 -13.20
CA GLU A 77 2.28 -1.28 -13.13
C GLU A 77 0.83 -0.89 -12.81
N HIS A 78 0.67 -0.03 -11.81
CA HIS A 78 -0.63 0.37 -11.29
C HIS A 78 -0.55 1.73 -10.59
N SER A 79 -1.70 2.27 -10.25
CA SER A 79 -1.84 3.47 -9.44
C SER A 79 -2.89 3.28 -8.35
N HIS A 80 -2.84 4.17 -7.37
CA HIS A 80 -3.86 4.30 -6.32
C HIS A 80 -4.43 5.73 -6.32
N PRO A 81 -5.71 5.94 -5.99
CA PRO A 81 -6.27 7.30 -5.89
C PRO A 81 -5.86 8.04 -4.61
N TYR A 82 -4.94 7.50 -3.84
CA TYR A 82 -4.40 8.02 -2.59
C TYR A 82 -2.88 7.86 -2.55
N VAL A 83 -2.24 8.51 -1.59
CA VAL A 83 -0.79 8.36 -1.34
C VAL A 83 -0.52 6.99 -0.73
N GLU A 84 0.50 6.31 -1.25
CA GLU A 84 1.08 5.10 -0.66
C GLU A 84 2.48 5.38 -0.13
N VAL A 85 2.78 4.85 1.03
CA VAL A 85 4.12 4.90 1.63
C VAL A 85 4.61 3.49 1.84
N LEU A 86 5.82 3.20 1.37
CA LEU A 86 6.47 1.89 1.56
C LEU A 86 7.79 2.08 2.30
N THR A 87 7.96 1.32 3.38
CA THR A 87 9.23 1.22 4.11
C THR A 87 9.81 -0.18 3.94
N VAL A 88 11.05 -0.28 3.52
CA VAL A 88 11.74 -1.56 3.38
C VAL A 88 12.21 -2.04 4.75
N LEU A 89 11.77 -3.22 5.16
CA LEU A 89 12.18 -3.88 6.40
C LEU A 89 13.40 -4.78 6.18
N SER A 90 13.40 -5.53 5.07
CA SER A 90 14.52 -6.41 4.69
C SER A 90 14.52 -6.69 3.19
N GLY A 91 15.63 -7.19 2.68
CA GLY A 91 15.81 -7.47 1.26
C GLY A 91 16.15 -6.23 0.45
N HIS A 92 16.21 -6.38 -0.87
CA HIS A 92 16.58 -5.32 -1.81
C HIS A 92 15.65 -5.34 -3.03
N GLY A 93 15.38 -4.18 -3.56
CA GLY A 93 14.59 -4.00 -4.76
C GLY A 93 14.85 -2.65 -5.40
N GLU A 94 14.05 -2.33 -6.39
CA GLU A 94 14.01 -1.01 -6.99
C GLU A 94 12.57 -0.66 -7.39
N ALA A 95 12.22 0.60 -7.24
CA ALA A 95 10.93 1.16 -7.60
C ALA A 95 11.06 2.18 -8.71
N TRP A 96 9.98 2.39 -9.46
CA TRP A 96 9.89 3.40 -10.51
C TRP A 96 8.53 4.09 -10.54
N LEU A 97 8.52 5.31 -11.06
CA LEU A 97 7.31 6.06 -11.44
C LEU A 97 7.28 6.22 -12.96
N GLU A 98 6.12 6.03 -13.55
CA GLU A 98 5.93 6.31 -14.98
C GLU A 98 6.26 7.78 -15.30
N GLY A 99 7.04 7.97 -16.37
CA GLY A 99 7.47 9.29 -16.81
C GLY A 99 8.70 9.85 -16.08
N GLU A 100 9.18 9.20 -15.05
CA GLU A 100 10.43 9.55 -14.36
C GLU A 100 11.58 8.71 -14.91
N PRO A 101 12.77 9.28 -15.13
CA PRO A 101 13.91 8.50 -15.57
C PRO A 101 14.50 7.68 -14.43
N GLY A 102 14.88 6.43 -14.75
CA GLY A 102 15.60 5.55 -13.82
C GLY A 102 14.70 4.91 -12.75
N THR A 103 15.36 4.39 -11.73
CA THR A 103 14.75 3.67 -10.61
C THR A 103 15.29 4.20 -9.28
N THR A 104 14.53 3.97 -8.22
CA THR A 104 14.94 4.28 -6.85
C THR A 104 15.25 2.97 -6.13
N ALA A 105 16.43 2.88 -5.51
CA ALA A 105 16.83 1.73 -4.73
C ALA A 105 15.92 1.55 -3.50
N MET A 106 15.49 0.32 -3.29
CA MET A 106 14.74 -0.12 -2.12
C MET A 106 15.66 -0.98 -1.26
N GLU A 107 16.17 -0.40 -0.18
CA GLU A 107 17.09 -1.04 0.76
C GLU A 107 16.54 -0.94 2.18
N PRO A 108 16.96 -1.83 3.11
CA PRO A 108 16.48 -1.78 4.48
C PRO A 108 16.59 -0.37 5.10
N GLY A 109 15.47 0.14 5.64
CA GLY A 109 15.36 1.48 6.20
C GLY A 109 14.98 2.58 5.20
N VAL A 110 14.99 2.31 3.90
CA VAL A 110 14.50 3.27 2.90
C VAL A 110 12.97 3.34 2.96
N THR A 111 12.44 4.55 2.96
CA THR A 111 11.01 4.84 2.84
C THR A 111 10.78 5.65 1.56
N ILE A 112 9.85 5.19 0.75
CA ILE A 112 9.39 5.91 -0.45
C ILE A 112 7.93 6.33 -0.27
N SER A 113 7.59 7.52 -0.77
CA SER A 113 6.23 8.03 -0.85
C SER A 113 5.79 8.12 -2.30
N ILE A 114 4.72 7.44 -2.63
CA ILE A 114 4.17 7.37 -3.99
C ILE A 114 2.96 8.28 -4.05
N PRO A 115 2.99 9.34 -4.89
CA PRO A 115 1.88 10.27 -5.00
C PRO A 115 0.61 9.62 -5.54
N ALA A 116 -0.55 10.14 -5.12
CA ALA A 116 -1.84 9.70 -5.63
C ALA A 116 -1.91 9.82 -7.16
N GLY A 117 -2.49 8.81 -7.80
CA GLY A 117 -2.72 8.76 -9.24
C GLY A 117 -1.49 8.46 -10.10
N ARG A 118 -0.29 8.36 -9.52
CA ARG A 118 0.93 8.06 -10.30
C ARG A 118 1.09 6.57 -10.53
N VAL A 119 1.23 6.19 -11.79
CA VAL A 119 1.55 4.81 -12.18
C VAL A 119 2.96 4.48 -11.72
N HIS A 120 3.10 3.36 -11.04
CA HIS A 120 4.34 2.92 -10.42
C HIS A 120 4.45 1.40 -10.38
N GLY A 121 5.62 0.94 -10.03
CA GLY A 121 5.92 -0.45 -9.76
C GLY A 121 7.21 -0.61 -8.98
N PHE A 122 7.48 -1.83 -8.55
CA PHE A 122 8.76 -2.22 -7.99
C PHE A 122 9.07 -3.67 -8.35
N ARG A 123 10.33 -4.05 -8.22
CA ARG A 123 10.79 -5.44 -8.38
C ARG A 123 11.83 -5.80 -7.34
N VAL A 124 11.87 -7.07 -7.02
CA VAL A 124 12.87 -7.63 -6.11
C VAL A 124 14.20 -7.78 -6.84
N LEU A 125 15.29 -7.40 -6.18
CA LEU A 125 16.65 -7.64 -6.63
C LEU A 125 17.35 -8.62 -5.69
N GLY A 126 18.25 -9.42 -6.24
CA GLY A 126 19.02 -10.41 -5.47
C GLY A 126 18.23 -11.67 -5.13
N GLN A 127 18.73 -12.43 -4.16
CA GLN A 127 18.30 -13.79 -3.83
C GLN A 127 17.51 -13.88 -2.51
N GLN A 128 17.24 -12.73 -1.88
CA GLN A 128 16.47 -12.65 -0.64
C GLN A 128 15.09 -12.04 -0.90
N PRO A 129 14.05 -12.46 -0.19
CA PRO A 129 12.75 -11.78 -0.25
C PRO A 129 12.86 -10.30 0.12
N LEU A 130 12.10 -9.48 -0.56
CA LEU A 130 11.90 -8.08 -0.20
C LEU A 130 10.67 -8.01 0.72
N VAL A 131 10.87 -7.52 1.94
CA VAL A 131 9.80 -7.32 2.91
C VAL A 131 9.57 -5.82 3.09
N THR A 132 8.33 -5.39 2.86
CA THR A 132 7.93 -3.99 2.95
C THR A 132 6.77 -3.81 3.92
N TYR A 133 6.82 -2.73 4.69
CA TYR A 133 5.68 -2.21 5.45
C TYR A 133 5.05 -1.08 4.65
N GLY A 134 3.79 -1.27 4.28
CA GLY A 134 3.04 -0.33 3.46
C GLY A 134 1.97 0.40 4.23
N ILE A 135 1.78 1.68 3.92
CA ILE A 135 0.68 2.51 4.41
C ILE A 135 -0.05 3.08 3.20
N HIS A 136 -1.34 2.80 3.11
CA HIS A 136 -2.27 3.46 2.21
C HIS A 136 -3.07 4.49 3.00
N THR A 137 -3.15 5.71 2.51
CA THR A 137 -3.87 6.80 3.19
C THR A 137 -5.39 6.74 2.95
N PHE A 138 -5.90 5.54 2.81
CA PHE A 138 -7.32 5.19 2.69
C PHE A 138 -7.53 3.77 3.23
N PRO A 139 -8.62 3.47 3.94
CA PRO A 139 -8.78 2.17 4.61
C PRO A 139 -9.02 1.00 3.66
N LYS A 140 -9.59 1.25 2.47
CA LYS A 140 -9.85 0.25 1.45
C LYS A 140 -8.73 0.22 0.41
N ARG A 141 -8.32 -0.98 0.01
CA ARG A 141 -7.34 -1.14 -1.07
C ARG A 141 -8.00 -0.92 -2.43
N ILE A 142 -7.56 0.11 -3.16
CA ILE A 142 -7.98 0.44 -4.52
C ILE A 142 -6.76 0.39 -5.42
N VAL A 143 -6.82 -0.42 -6.47
CA VAL A 143 -5.72 -0.61 -7.42
C VAL A 143 -6.25 -0.43 -8.84
N ASN A 144 -5.67 0.50 -9.57
CA ASN A 144 -5.95 0.75 -10.98
C ASN A 144 -4.76 0.27 -11.80
N PHE A 145 -4.90 -0.89 -12.43
CA PHE A 145 -3.84 -1.44 -13.27
C PHE A 145 -3.71 -0.66 -14.57
N LYS A 146 -2.47 -0.43 -15.00
CA LYS A 146 -2.16 0.11 -16.31
C LYS A 146 -2.56 -0.92 -17.38
N GLU A 147 -3.27 -0.47 -18.39
CA GLU A 147 -3.67 -1.24 -19.58
C GLU A 147 -2.49 -1.53 -20.51
#